data_af8b004766cc26705f5be19ee448ee55
#
_entry.id   af8b004766cc26705f5be19ee448ee55
#
_cell.length_a   1.000
_cell.length_b   1.000
_cell.length_c   1.000
_cell.angle_alpha   90.00
_cell.angle_beta   90.00
_cell.angle_gamma   90.00
#
_symmetry.space_group_name_H-M   'P 1'
#
loop_
_entity.id
_entity.type
_entity.pdbx_description
1 polymer ?
#
loop_
_entity_poly.entity_id
_entity_poly.type
_entity_poly.pdbx_seq_one_letter_code
_entity_poly.pdbx_strand_id
1 'polypeptide(L)'
;MARGWRFLQGFMTGAAGALVAGGTALYVLAEQELIAVPQARLIDPLAWLDWAIDNLGWSIAAFTMLLAAFLVTLSRLQELLDSDTPVNRIVQLDHLADIWTTLFFGTGVIWTAIGMRSALIFALGDRDVALNSGAFAMLERMIDGGILLALSTTIVGGIGGYLMRVYKTMLVGAGLTRRYDEAARADTSEMRDSLKR
;
A
#
# COMPACT_ATOMS: atom_id res chain seq x y z
N MET A 1 16.39 -26.73 -3.20
CA MET A 1 17.00 -25.71 -2.32
C MET A 1 17.53 -24.46 -3.06
N ALA A 2 17.98 -24.53 -4.30
CA ALA A 2 18.51 -23.37 -5.05
C ALA A 2 17.45 -22.32 -5.52
N ARG A 3 16.17 -22.67 -5.59
CA ARG A 3 15.08 -21.77 -6.03
C ARG A 3 14.67 -20.76 -4.94
N GLY A 4 14.65 -21.17 -3.68
CA GLY A 4 14.34 -20.28 -2.56
C GLY A 4 15.38 -19.18 -2.38
N TRP A 5 16.63 -19.45 -2.69
CA TRP A 5 17.72 -18.47 -2.63
C TRP A 5 17.59 -17.36 -3.68
N ARG A 6 17.17 -17.72 -4.90
CA ARG A 6 16.92 -16.75 -5.98
C ARG A 6 15.72 -15.86 -5.69
N PHE A 7 14.70 -16.41 -5.02
CA PHE A 7 13.55 -15.67 -4.55
C PHE A 7 13.94 -14.65 -3.48
N LEU A 8 14.73 -15.10 -2.48
CA LEU A 8 15.21 -14.21 -1.42
C LEU A 8 16.09 -13.09 -1.97
N GLN A 9 16.94 -13.39 -2.95
CA GLN A 9 17.73 -12.38 -3.65
C GLN A 9 16.87 -11.39 -4.44
N GLY A 10 15.88 -11.85 -5.21
CA GLY A 10 14.94 -10.99 -5.93
C GLY A 10 14.10 -10.12 -4.99
N PHE A 11 13.66 -10.66 -3.87
CA PHE A 11 12.95 -9.92 -2.84
C PHE A 11 13.84 -8.85 -2.19
N MET A 12 15.07 -9.22 -1.81
CA MET A 12 16.01 -8.27 -1.20
C MET A 12 16.45 -7.17 -2.16
N THR A 13 16.68 -7.49 -3.43
CA THR A 13 17.01 -6.46 -4.45
C THR A 13 15.83 -5.56 -4.78
N GLY A 14 14.61 -6.12 -4.85
CA GLY A 14 13.39 -5.34 -5.06
C GLY A 14 13.06 -4.43 -3.87
N ALA A 15 13.15 -4.96 -2.64
CA ALA A 15 12.94 -4.18 -1.42
C ALA A 15 14.02 -3.11 -1.25
N ALA A 16 15.29 -3.43 -1.51
CA ALA A 16 16.38 -2.46 -1.48
C ALA A 16 16.19 -1.37 -2.56
N GLY A 17 15.78 -1.73 -3.78
CA GLY A 17 15.46 -0.78 -4.83
C GLY A 17 14.30 0.15 -4.48
N ALA A 18 13.24 -0.38 -3.87
CA ALA A 18 12.10 0.41 -3.42
C ALA A 18 12.47 1.35 -2.25
N LEU A 19 13.31 0.89 -1.32
CA LEU A 19 13.83 1.71 -0.22
C LEU A 19 14.75 2.82 -0.73
N VAL A 20 15.63 2.51 -1.69
CA VAL A 20 16.50 3.53 -2.30
C VAL A 20 15.69 4.54 -3.09
N ALA A 21 14.73 4.11 -3.93
CA ALA A 21 13.89 5.02 -4.70
C ALA A 21 12.99 5.87 -3.79
N GLY A 22 12.38 5.26 -2.76
CA GLY A 22 11.59 5.97 -1.75
C GLY A 22 12.42 6.93 -0.93
N GLY A 23 13.62 6.52 -0.48
CA GLY A 23 14.57 7.35 0.24
C GLY A 23 15.08 8.53 -0.60
N THR A 24 15.36 8.30 -1.89
CA THR A 24 15.79 9.36 -2.82
C THR A 24 14.66 10.36 -3.06
N ALA A 25 13.42 9.88 -3.24
CA ALA A 25 12.25 10.75 -3.39
C ALA A 25 12.01 11.59 -2.13
N LEU A 26 12.10 10.99 -0.95
CA LEU A 26 11.99 11.69 0.34
C LEU A 26 13.13 12.69 0.53
N TYR A 27 14.36 12.34 0.16
CA TYR A 27 15.51 13.24 0.22
C TYR A 27 15.33 14.47 -0.68
N VAL A 28 14.89 14.27 -1.93
CA VAL A 28 14.61 15.37 -2.87
C VAL A 28 13.47 16.26 -2.36
N LEU A 29 12.41 15.68 -1.77
CA LEU A 29 11.31 16.43 -1.17
C LEU A 29 11.72 17.20 0.10
N ALA A 30 12.66 16.65 0.88
CA ALA A 30 13.23 17.31 2.05
C ALA A 30 14.17 18.46 1.66
N GLU A 31 14.95 18.31 0.59
CA GLU A 31 15.85 19.36 0.06
C GLU A 31 15.06 20.54 -0.55
N GLN A 32 13.85 20.28 -1.02
CA GLN A 32 12.90 21.28 -1.52
C GLN A 32 12.11 21.98 -0.39
N GLU A 33 12.46 21.75 0.89
CA GLU A 33 11.73 22.23 2.08
C GLU A 33 10.23 21.87 2.12
N LEU A 34 9.78 21.00 1.23
CA LEU A 34 8.39 20.52 1.18
C LEU A 34 8.05 19.58 2.33
N ILE A 35 9.04 18.95 2.97
CA ILE A 35 8.88 18.08 4.14
C ILE A 35 10.02 18.40 5.12
N ALA A 36 9.68 18.86 6.32
CA ALA A 36 10.63 19.03 7.41
C ALA A 36 10.97 17.64 8.01
N VAL A 37 11.95 16.94 7.43
CA VAL A 37 12.48 15.71 8.01
C VAL A 37 13.76 16.04 8.78
N PRO A 38 13.82 15.85 10.11
CA PRO A 38 15.06 16.02 10.86
C PRO A 38 16.10 15.02 10.36
N GLN A 39 17.15 15.48 9.72
CA GLN A 39 18.20 14.66 9.07
C GLN A 39 18.83 13.59 10.00
N ALA A 40 18.85 13.84 11.31
CA ALA A 40 19.37 12.90 12.30
C ALA A 40 18.51 11.63 12.50
N ARG A 41 17.25 11.60 12.02
CA ARG A 41 16.32 10.47 12.21
C ARG A 41 16.23 9.51 11.01
N LEU A 42 16.88 9.83 9.89
CA LEU A 42 16.79 9.00 8.67
C LEU A 42 17.43 7.60 8.81
N ILE A 43 18.29 7.38 9.81
CA ILE A 43 19.05 6.13 9.98
C ILE A 43 18.52 5.27 11.15
N ASP A 44 17.63 5.82 12.00
CA ASP A 44 17.11 5.10 13.16
C ASP A 44 15.74 4.46 12.86
N PRO A 45 15.64 3.10 12.79
CA PRO A 45 14.39 2.40 12.54
C PRO A 45 13.31 2.66 13.61
N LEU A 46 13.73 2.89 14.87
CA LEU A 46 12.80 3.17 15.97
C LEU A 46 12.20 4.56 15.82
N ALA A 47 12.98 5.54 15.38
CA ALA A 47 12.48 6.88 15.09
C ALA A 47 11.47 6.90 13.93
N TRP A 48 11.61 5.98 12.95
CA TRP A 48 10.60 5.80 11.90
C TRP A 48 9.31 5.20 12.42
N LEU A 49 9.41 4.26 13.35
CA LEU A 49 8.24 3.65 13.98
C LEU A 49 7.48 4.67 14.83
N ASP A 50 8.20 5.45 15.64
CA ASP A 50 7.63 6.53 16.45
C ASP A 50 6.95 7.57 15.53
N TRP A 51 7.64 8.02 14.47
CA TRP A 51 7.06 8.92 13.49
C TRP A 51 5.79 8.34 12.84
N ALA A 52 5.79 7.06 12.50
CA ALA A 52 4.62 6.40 11.91
C ALA A 52 3.45 6.33 12.91
N ILE A 53 3.72 6.01 14.17
CA ILE A 53 2.71 5.99 15.22
C ILE A 53 2.11 7.39 15.43
N ASP A 54 2.96 8.41 15.50
CA ASP A 54 2.53 9.80 15.70
C ASP A 54 1.72 10.34 14.52
N ASN A 55 2.09 9.97 13.27
CA ASN A 55 1.47 10.51 12.06
C ASN A 55 0.34 9.64 11.48
N LEU A 56 0.29 8.33 11.78
CA LEU A 56 -0.77 7.44 11.30
C LEU A 56 -1.72 7.00 12.42
N GLY A 57 -1.32 7.11 13.69
CA GLY A 57 -2.14 6.70 14.82
C GLY A 57 -2.61 5.25 14.69
N TRP A 58 -3.87 4.98 15.02
CA TRP A 58 -4.48 3.65 14.95
C TRP A 58 -4.57 3.07 13.53
N SER A 59 -4.47 3.90 12.48
CA SER A 59 -4.51 3.43 11.10
C SER A 59 -3.33 2.54 10.73
N ILE A 60 -2.19 2.66 11.44
CA ILE A 60 -1.00 1.84 11.20
C ILE A 60 -1.30 0.35 11.35
N ALA A 61 -2.14 -0.03 12.30
CA ALA A 61 -2.54 -1.42 12.50
C ALA A 61 -3.32 -1.97 11.30
N ALA A 62 -4.25 -1.18 10.75
CA ALA A 62 -5.01 -1.55 9.56
C ALA A 62 -4.11 -1.66 8.32
N PHE A 63 -3.22 -0.71 8.09
CA PHE A 63 -2.27 -0.75 6.98
C PHE A 63 -1.32 -1.95 7.08
N THR A 64 -0.79 -2.23 8.28
CA THR A 64 0.11 -3.37 8.50
C THR A 64 -0.60 -4.70 8.26
N MET A 65 -1.84 -4.84 8.74
CA MET A 65 -2.65 -6.05 8.52
C MET A 65 -2.93 -6.29 7.04
N LEU A 66 -3.33 -5.24 6.31
CA LEU A 66 -3.62 -5.33 4.88
C LEU A 66 -2.37 -5.64 4.06
N LEU A 67 -1.24 -5.03 4.40
CA LEU A 67 0.04 -5.32 3.76
C LEU A 67 0.47 -6.78 4.02
N ALA A 68 0.35 -7.26 5.25
CA ALA A 68 0.65 -8.66 5.59
C ALA A 68 -0.26 -9.64 4.82
N ALA A 69 -1.57 -9.37 4.75
CA ALA A 69 -2.51 -10.19 4.00
C ALA A 69 -2.18 -10.22 2.50
N PHE A 70 -1.81 -9.08 1.93
CA PHE A 70 -1.34 -8.97 0.55
C PHE A 70 -0.08 -9.81 0.30
N LEU A 71 0.95 -9.68 1.15
CA LEU A 71 2.21 -10.41 1.02
C LEU A 71 2.00 -11.94 1.13
N VAL A 72 1.14 -12.38 2.06
CA VAL A 72 0.76 -13.80 2.19
C VAL A 72 0.03 -14.30 0.94
N THR A 73 -0.90 -13.51 0.41
CA THR A 73 -1.63 -13.85 -0.82
C THR A 73 -0.68 -13.95 -2.01
N LEU A 74 0.26 -13.01 -2.12
CA LEU A 74 1.23 -12.95 -3.21
C LEU A 74 2.22 -14.11 -3.17
N SER A 75 2.71 -14.50 -1.97
CA SER A 75 3.60 -15.66 -1.84
C SER A 75 2.89 -16.97 -2.19
N ARG A 76 1.61 -17.13 -1.80
CA ARG A 76 0.80 -18.28 -2.23
C ARG A 76 0.55 -18.30 -3.74
N LEU A 77 0.30 -17.14 -4.34
CA LEU A 77 0.11 -17.02 -5.78
C LEU A 77 1.38 -17.45 -6.56
N GLN A 78 2.57 -17.06 -6.08
CA GLN A 78 3.84 -17.51 -6.66
C GLN A 78 4.02 -19.02 -6.56
N GLU A 79 3.72 -19.61 -5.40
CA GLU A 79 3.81 -21.07 -5.21
C GLU A 79 2.88 -21.83 -6.16
N LEU A 80 1.67 -21.32 -6.39
CA LEU A 80 0.72 -21.91 -7.33
C LEU A 80 1.13 -21.74 -8.80
N LEU A 81 1.79 -20.65 -9.16
CA LEU A 81 2.32 -20.46 -10.51
C LEU A 81 3.45 -21.43 -10.86
N ASP A 82 4.21 -21.87 -9.85
CA ASP A 82 5.29 -22.86 -10.01
C ASP A 82 4.78 -24.32 -9.96
N SER A 83 3.52 -24.56 -9.56
CA SER A 83 2.88 -25.86 -9.47
C SER A 83 1.88 -26.09 -10.60
N ASP A 84 1.54 -27.38 -10.88
CA ASP A 84 0.52 -27.77 -11.87
C ASP A 84 -0.91 -27.59 -11.34
N THR A 85 -1.21 -26.37 -10.85
CA THR A 85 -2.49 -26.08 -10.22
C THR A 85 -3.51 -25.59 -11.26
N PRO A 86 -4.80 -25.92 -11.12
CA PRO A 86 -5.84 -25.45 -12.03
C PRO A 86 -5.96 -23.92 -12.02
N VAL A 87 -6.08 -23.32 -13.21
CA VAL A 87 -6.09 -21.87 -13.44
C VAL A 87 -7.10 -21.11 -12.59
N ASN A 88 -8.25 -21.75 -12.26
CA ASN A 88 -9.29 -21.12 -11.43
C ASN A 88 -8.79 -20.67 -10.05
N ARG A 89 -7.87 -21.40 -9.41
CA ARG A 89 -7.30 -21.01 -8.12
C ARG A 89 -6.32 -19.83 -8.27
N ILE A 90 -5.58 -19.81 -9.36
CA ILE A 90 -4.66 -18.71 -9.69
C ILE A 90 -5.47 -17.43 -9.87
N VAL A 91 -6.58 -17.46 -10.64
CA VAL A 91 -7.49 -16.32 -10.85
C VAL A 91 -8.07 -15.79 -9.54
N GLN A 92 -8.49 -16.71 -8.63
CA GLN A 92 -9.04 -16.29 -7.33
C GLN A 92 -8.01 -15.54 -6.47
N LEU A 93 -6.77 -16.03 -6.40
CA LEU A 93 -5.73 -15.37 -5.61
C LEU A 93 -5.25 -14.07 -6.28
N ASP A 94 -5.24 -14.01 -7.60
CA ASP A 94 -4.95 -12.79 -8.34
C ASP A 94 -5.97 -11.69 -8.03
N HIS A 95 -7.26 -12.02 -8.08
CA HIS A 95 -8.35 -11.14 -7.66
C HIS A 95 -8.26 -10.72 -6.19
N LEU A 96 -7.92 -11.67 -5.30
CA LEU A 96 -7.77 -11.37 -3.88
C LEU A 96 -6.62 -10.38 -3.63
N ALA A 97 -5.50 -10.51 -4.35
CA ALA A 97 -4.40 -9.55 -4.27
C ALA A 97 -4.83 -8.13 -4.72
N ASP A 98 -5.69 -8.02 -5.74
CA ASP A 98 -6.25 -6.74 -6.18
C ASP A 98 -7.22 -6.13 -5.15
N ILE A 99 -7.99 -6.98 -4.47
CA ILE A 99 -8.86 -6.54 -3.36
C ILE A 99 -8.02 -5.94 -2.24
N TRP A 100 -6.92 -6.60 -1.83
CA TRP A 100 -6.05 -6.07 -0.77
C TRP A 100 -5.45 -4.71 -1.14
N THR A 101 -5.00 -4.52 -2.38
CA THR A 101 -4.50 -3.21 -2.84
C THR A 101 -5.57 -2.14 -2.82
N THR A 102 -6.79 -2.48 -3.22
CA THR A 102 -7.93 -1.55 -3.21
C THR A 102 -8.35 -1.18 -1.79
N LEU A 103 -8.39 -2.17 -0.88
CA LEU A 103 -8.68 -1.94 0.54
C LEU A 103 -7.59 -1.10 1.21
N PHE A 104 -6.33 -1.29 0.85
CA PHE A 104 -5.23 -0.48 1.37
C PHE A 104 -5.41 1.00 1.01
N PHE A 105 -5.71 1.29 -0.25
CA PHE A 105 -6.04 2.64 -0.70
C PHE A 105 -7.30 3.18 0.00
N GLY A 106 -8.38 2.37 0.04
CA GLY A 106 -9.65 2.74 0.67
C GLY A 106 -9.51 3.06 2.16
N THR A 107 -8.64 2.33 2.87
CA THR A 107 -8.32 2.60 4.27
C THR A 107 -7.75 4.01 4.43
N GLY A 108 -6.83 4.45 3.56
CA GLY A 108 -6.33 5.82 3.56
C GLY A 108 -7.44 6.86 3.45
N VAL A 109 -8.37 6.66 2.51
CA VAL A 109 -9.51 7.57 2.30
C VAL A 109 -10.46 7.61 3.50
N ILE A 110 -10.78 6.45 4.08
CA ILE A 110 -11.66 6.36 5.25
C ILE A 110 -11.04 7.08 6.45
N TRP A 111 -9.76 6.84 6.73
CA TRP A 111 -9.05 7.51 7.84
C TRP A 111 -8.92 9.01 7.63
N THR A 112 -8.78 9.46 6.38
CA THR A 112 -8.82 10.88 6.04
C THR A 112 -10.15 11.51 6.42
N ALA A 113 -11.26 10.86 6.08
CA ALA A 113 -12.59 11.35 6.45
C ALA A 113 -12.78 11.41 7.98
N ILE A 114 -12.31 10.39 8.70
CA ILE A 114 -12.35 10.33 10.17
C ILE A 114 -11.51 11.45 10.77
N GLY A 115 -10.27 11.65 10.30
CA GLY A 115 -9.37 12.68 10.79
C GLY A 115 -9.88 14.10 10.51
N MET A 116 -10.41 14.35 9.31
CA MET A 116 -11.04 15.65 8.99
C MET A 116 -12.26 15.92 9.89
N ARG A 117 -13.11 14.90 10.09
CA ARG A 117 -14.25 15.03 11.02
C ARG A 117 -13.78 15.35 12.45
N SER A 118 -12.76 14.68 12.95
CA SER A 118 -12.17 14.91 14.26
C SER A 118 -11.61 16.33 14.36
N ALA A 119 -10.87 16.79 13.38
CA ALA A 119 -10.31 18.15 13.31
C ALA A 119 -11.41 19.22 13.38
N LEU A 120 -12.49 19.04 12.62
CA LEU A 120 -13.63 19.96 12.61
C LEU A 120 -14.35 19.99 13.96
N ILE A 121 -14.60 18.84 14.57
CA ILE A 121 -15.24 18.78 15.90
C ILE A 121 -14.36 19.47 16.95
N PHE A 122 -13.04 19.25 16.89
CA PHE A 122 -12.11 19.86 17.83
C PHE A 122 -12.04 21.39 17.65
N ALA A 123 -12.05 21.88 16.41
CA ALA A 123 -11.99 23.31 16.11
C ALA A 123 -13.30 24.05 16.47
N LEU A 124 -14.46 23.42 16.23
CA LEU A 124 -15.78 24.04 16.33
C LEU A 124 -16.56 23.62 17.60
N GLY A 125 -16.08 22.62 18.35
CA GLY A 125 -16.81 22.02 19.47
C GLY A 125 -17.05 22.99 20.65
N ASP A 126 -16.19 23.99 20.82
CA ASP A 126 -16.36 25.06 21.78
C ASP A 126 -16.78 26.34 21.06
N ARG A 127 -18.07 26.64 21.09
CA ARG A 127 -18.69 27.74 20.36
C ARG A 127 -18.17 29.11 20.80
N ASP A 128 -17.94 29.28 22.12
CA ASP A 128 -17.51 30.57 22.65
C ASP A 128 -16.06 30.86 22.26
N VAL A 129 -15.23 29.83 22.26
CA VAL A 129 -13.85 29.94 21.80
C VAL A 129 -13.79 30.12 20.27
N ALA A 130 -14.62 29.39 19.52
CA ALA A 130 -14.66 29.50 18.05
C ALA A 130 -15.08 30.90 17.57
N LEU A 131 -15.99 31.57 18.28
CA LEU A 131 -16.46 32.92 17.93
C LEU A 131 -15.47 34.01 18.33
N ASN A 132 -14.69 33.81 19.39
CA ASN A 132 -13.72 34.80 19.90
C ASN A 132 -12.29 34.57 19.41
N SER A 133 -12.01 33.41 18.80
CA SER A 133 -10.69 33.10 18.25
C SER A 133 -10.56 33.64 16.85
N GLY A 134 -9.41 34.25 16.55
CA GLY A 134 -9.09 34.62 15.16
C GLY A 134 -8.88 33.41 14.28
N ALA A 135 -8.89 33.62 12.95
CA ALA A 135 -8.76 32.54 11.94
C ALA A 135 -7.49 31.68 12.15
N PHE A 136 -6.41 32.26 12.62
CA PHE A 136 -5.15 31.55 12.90
C PHE A 136 -5.30 30.53 14.05
N ALA A 137 -5.92 30.95 15.17
CA ALA A 137 -6.16 30.05 16.30
C ALA A 137 -7.12 28.91 15.94
N MET A 138 -8.06 29.14 15.02
CA MET A 138 -8.94 28.10 14.51
C MET A 138 -8.18 27.10 13.64
N LEU A 139 -7.25 27.57 12.79
CA LEU A 139 -6.39 26.69 12.00
C LEU A 139 -5.47 25.83 12.89
N GLU A 140 -4.86 26.41 13.92
CA GLU A 140 -4.04 25.71 14.91
C GLU A 140 -4.84 24.58 15.58
N ARG A 141 -6.08 24.84 16.01
CA ARG A 141 -6.98 23.82 16.56
C ARG A 141 -7.32 22.72 15.56
N MET A 142 -7.48 23.04 14.26
CA MET A 142 -7.69 22.01 13.24
C MET A 142 -6.46 21.10 13.06
N ILE A 143 -5.26 21.67 13.16
CA ILE A 143 -4.01 20.91 13.11
C ILE A 143 -3.93 19.95 14.29
N ASP A 144 -4.15 20.45 15.52
CA ASP A 144 -4.17 19.67 16.76
C ASP A 144 -5.30 18.62 16.76
N GLY A 145 -6.42 18.92 16.11
CA GLY A 145 -7.58 18.03 15.95
C GLY A 145 -7.37 16.85 15.00
N GLY A 146 -6.23 16.77 14.29
CA GLY A 146 -5.84 15.60 13.49
C GLY A 146 -5.90 15.78 11.96
N ILE A 147 -5.91 17.01 11.45
CA ILE A 147 -5.88 17.23 9.99
C ILE A 147 -4.58 16.71 9.35
N LEU A 148 -3.45 16.81 10.06
CA LEU A 148 -2.16 16.28 9.59
C LEU A 148 -2.18 14.74 9.53
N LEU A 149 -2.78 14.09 10.51
CA LEU A 149 -2.98 12.64 10.51
C LEU A 149 -3.85 12.23 9.31
N ALA A 150 -4.92 12.97 9.00
CA ALA A 150 -5.77 12.73 7.84
C ALA A 150 -4.98 12.78 6.53
N LEU A 151 -4.14 13.80 6.34
CA LEU A 151 -3.31 13.94 5.14
C LEU A 151 -2.26 12.82 5.04
N SER A 152 -1.59 12.49 6.13
CA SER A 152 -0.59 11.42 6.18
C SER A 152 -1.18 10.07 5.79
N THR A 153 -2.37 9.72 6.29
CA THR A 153 -3.04 8.46 5.94
C THR A 153 -3.43 8.38 4.46
N THR A 154 -3.83 9.51 3.85
CA THR A 154 -4.09 9.57 2.39
C THR A 154 -2.83 9.31 1.59
N ILE A 155 -1.72 9.93 1.96
CA ILE A 155 -0.43 9.76 1.29
C ILE A 155 0.02 8.30 1.38
N VAL A 156 0.00 7.72 2.58
CA VAL A 156 0.40 6.32 2.80
C VAL A 156 -0.53 5.37 2.05
N GLY A 157 -1.84 5.56 2.12
CA GLY A 157 -2.82 4.74 1.40
C GLY A 157 -2.64 4.81 -0.13
N GLY A 158 -2.44 6.01 -0.65
CA GLY A 158 -2.24 6.25 -2.08
C GLY A 158 -0.93 5.65 -2.59
N ILE A 159 0.19 6.08 -2.05
CA ILE A 159 1.53 5.62 -2.46
C ILE A 159 1.66 4.11 -2.22
N GLY A 160 1.27 3.62 -1.04
CA GLY A 160 1.36 2.21 -0.69
C GLY A 160 0.51 1.32 -1.61
N GLY A 161 -0.73 1.71 -1.91
CA GLY A 161 -1.58 0.99 -2.85
C GLY A 161 -0.98 0.89 -4.26
N TYR A 162 -0.38 1.97 -4.76
CA TYR A 162 0.33 1.95 -6.04
C TYR A 162 1.58 1.05 -6.00
N LEU A 163 2.39 1.15 -4.95
CA LEU A 163 3.59 0.31 -4.78
C LEU A 163 3.22 -1.18 -4.73
N MET A 164 2.16 -1.54 -4.01
CA MET A 164 1.65 -2.92 -3.95
C MET A 164 1.26 -3.43 -5.35
N ARG A 165 0.59 -2.61 -6.16
CA ARG A 165 0.19 -2.97 -7.54
C ARG A 165 1.41 -3.15 -8.46
N VAL A 166 2.37 -2.25 -8.41
CA VAL A 166 3.63 -2.35 -9.16
C VAL A 166 4.38 -3.60 -8.73
N TYR A 167 4.50 -3.85 -7.43
CA TYR A 167 5.18 -5.01 -6.87
C TYR A 167 4.52 -6.33 -7.32
N LYS A 168 3.18 -6.43 -7.29
CA LYS A 168 2.43 -7.58 -7.82
C LYS A 168 2.77 -7.82 -9.30
N THR A 169 2.72 -6.77 -10.13
CA THR A 169 2.96 -6.88 -11.57
C THR A 169 4.38 -7.35 -11.87
N MET A 170 5.37 -6.83 -11.16
CA MET A 170 6.77 -7.24 -11.34
C MET A 170 7.02 -8.69 -10.91
N LEU A 171 6.34 -9.14 -9.85
CA LEU A 171 6.63 -10.43 -9.24
C LEU A 171 5.90 -11.59 -9.95
N VAL A 172 4.65 -11.41 -10.30
CA VAL A 172 3.79 -12.49 -10.83
C VAL A 172 3.23 -12.21 -12.23
N GLY A 173 3.35 -11.00 -12.77
CA GLY A 173 2.72 -10.61 -14.02
C GLY A 173 3.11 -11.49 -15.21
N ALA A 174 4.39 -11.80 -15.39
CA ALA A 174 4.86 -12.66 -16.48
C ALA A 174 4.36 -14.11 -16.33
N GLY A 175 4.32 -14.63 -15.10
CA GLY A 175 3.80 -15.97 -14.80
C GLY A 175 2.30 -16.10 -15.08
N LEU A 176 1.53 -15.09 -14.66
CA LEU A 176 0.09 -15.01 -14.90
C LEU A 176 -0.23 -14.99 -16.40
N THR A 177 0.41 -14.11 -17.15
CA THR A 177 0.20 -14.00 -18.63
C THR A 177 0.44 -15.34 -19.30
N ARG A 178 1.55 -16.02 -18.96
CA ARG A 178 1.86 -17.33 -19.51
C ARG A 178 0.79 -18.38 -19.21
N ARG A 179 0.29 -18.45 -17.97
CA ARG A 179 -0.74 -19.42 -17.57
C ARG A 179 -2.08 -19.13 -18.24
N TYR A 180 -2.45 -17.88 -18.43
CA TYR A 180 -3.65 -17.50 -19.17
C TYR A 180 -3.56 -17.85 -20.65
N ASP A 181 -2.42 -17.64 -21.28
CA ASP A 181 -2.18 -18.01 -22.68
C ASP A 181 -2.21 -19.54 -22.89
N GLU A 182 -1.65 -20.31 -21.95
CA GLU A 182 -1.71 -21.78 -21.98
C GLU A 182 -3.15 -22.27 -21.87
N ALA A 183 -3.94 -21.71 -20.94
CA ALA A 183 -5.35 -22.06 -20.77
C ALA A 183 -6.20 -21.72 -22.01
N ALA A 184 -6.01 -20.53 -22.59
CA ALA A 184 -6.72 -20.11 -23.78
C ALA A 184 -6.42 -20.99 -25.01
N ARG A 185 -5.20 -21.46 -25.14
CA ARG A 185 -4.80 -22.40 -26.22
C ARG A 185 -5.44 -23.78 -26.03
N ALA A 186 -5.50 -24.28 -24.80
CA ALA A 186 -6.15 -25.55 -24.49
C ALA A 186 -7.64 -25.53 -24.85
N ASP A 187 -8.36 -24.50 -24.43
CA ASP A 187 -9.78 -24.31 -24.73
C ASP A 187 -10.05 -24.22 -26.25
N THR A 188 -9.21 -23.49 -26.99
CA THR A 188 -9.29 -23.38 -28.45
C THR A 188 -9.06 -24.73 -29.16
N SER A 189 -8.16 -25.58 -28.63
CA SER A 189 -7.89 -26.89 -29.20
C SER A 189 -9.04 -27.86 -29.01
N GLU A 190 -9.64 -27.88 -27.81
CA GLU A 190 -10.83 -28.71 -27.51
C GLU A 190 -12.04 -28.32 -28.38
N MET A 191 -12.29 -27.00 -28.55
CA MET A 191 -13.35 -26.51 -29.42
C MET A 191 -13.16 -26.95 -30.87
N ARG A 192 -11.92 -26.90 -31.37
CA ARG A 192 -11.57 -27.33 -32.72
C ARG A 192 -11.80 -28.81 -32.94
N ASP A 193 -11.49 -29.62 -31.96
CA ASP A 193 -11.67 -31.10 -32.04
C ASP A 193 -13.15 -31.49 -31.91
N SER A 194 -13.95 -30.76 -31.15
CA SER A 194 -15.40 -30.96 -31.07
C SER A 194 -16.11 -30.61 -32.38
N LEU A 195 -15.63 -29.60 -33.14
CA LEU A 195 -16.18 -29.20 -34.44
C LEU A 195 -15.84 -30.20 -35.57
N LYS A 196 -14.85 -31.09 -35.38
CA LYS A 196 -14.45 -32.08 -36.36
C LYS A 196 -15.13 -33.44 -36.19
N ARG A 197 -15.89 -33.63 -35.09
CA ARG A 197 -16.70 -34.84 -34.84
C ARG A 197 -18.14 -34.64 -35.26
#